data_0b96b559b539cf6b0ddcede85c33ebb3
#
_entry.id   0b96b559b539cf6b0ddcede85c33ebb3
#
_cell.length_a   1.000
_cell.length_b   1.000
_cell.length_c   1.000
_cell.angle_alpha   90.00
_cell.angle_beta   90.00
_cell.angle_gamma   90.00
#
_symmetry.space_group_name_H-M   'P 1'
#
loop_
_entity.id
_entity.type
_entity.pdbx_description
1 polymer ?
#
loop_
_entity_poly.entity_id
_entity_poly.type
_entity_poly.pdbx_seq_one_letter_code
_entity_poly.pdbx_strand_id
1 'polypeptide(L)'
;MDKLKMHSPNLVDSNIKKIAALFPNCITETKDENGELKKAVDFDLLKQELSQILVEGEQERYRLDWVGKKEAILTANAPIAKTLRPCREESVNFDSTENLFIEGDNLEALKLLQENYLGKVKMIYIDPPYNTGKDFIYSDNFAEDTEEFLKKSNQIDEEGSRLVANTESNGRFHSDWLSMMYSRLKLAKNLLADQGLIFLAIGEEECSNLRLAANEVFGANNYYGMITWTATTKSMNAGSAKYKLQKSEEYIHIYGKVSMQEHESFNLELKANKEYPYLAENGTKYRLEEVQQRKNIGIKRSEKMVFDILGISPQTDYRWTIGEKTARDLEKLGDVIVKNGKIIRKIYENEESNESFYPLWINFSDSYGTSETGKALLREILGNEHGFETVKPVELIEKLIFHFTNDNDIVMDFFGGAGTTAHAVFNSNVNYSTSRKFIIVQIPEATAKGSDTNKAGYGFISELTKDRIGRAGKKILEDNADKDGIENLDIGFRVLKIDSSNMKDVYYTPDALKQADMLDLASNIKEDRTSEDLLFQVMLDWGLELSLPIERKTIAGKEVFYVAGNSLVACFDDLTFDVVDEVAKDHPLRFVSAEKAIHLDHDKTNIKERFKQLSPDTEVKFL
;
A
#
# COMPACT_ATOMS: atom_id res chain seq x y z
N MET A 1 0.92 31.75 -17.51
CA MET A 1 1.81 31.21 -16.47
C MET A 1 1.24 29.88 -16.04
N ASP A 2 2.00 28.80 -16.16
CA ASP A 2 1.55 27.50 -15.64
C ASP A 2 1.62 27.54 -14.12
N LYS A 3 0.47 27.66 -13.48
CA LYS A 3 0.35 27.53 -12.02
C LYS A 3 0.43 26.06 -11.62
N LEU A 4 0.95 25.78 -10.44
CA LEU A 4 0.90 24.45 -9.86
C LEU A 4 -0.56 24.02 -9.62
N LYS A 5 -0.85 22.75 -9.88
CA LYS A 5 -2.17 22.18 -9.58
C LYS A 5 -2.29 22.00 -8.07
N MET A 6 -3.39 22.46 -7.48
CA MET A 6 -3.59 22.47 -6.04
C MET A 6 -4.53 21.38 -5.53
N HIS A 7 -4.81 20.39 -6.35
CA HIS A 7 -5.71 19.27 -6.03
C HIS A 7 -5.22 17.99 -6.71
N SER A 8 -5.65 16.87 -6.20
CA SER A 8 -5.37 15.56 -6.79
C SER A 8 -5.83 15.50 -8.25
N PRO A 9 -5.21 14.62 -9.09
CA PRO A 9 -5.57 14.51 -10.50
C PRO A 9 -7.04 14.13 -10.68
N ASN A 10 -7.70 14.75 -11.66
CA ASN A 10 -9.03 14.36 -12.10
C ASN A 10 -8.90 13.08 -12.95
N LEU A 11 -9.22 11.93 -12.36
CA LEU A 11 -9.14 10.63 -13.04
C LEU A 11 -10.16 10.49 -14.17
N VAL A 12 -11.29 11.18 -14.11
CA VAL A 12 -12.29 11.17 -15.19
C VAL A 12 -11.70 11.81 -16.44
N ASP A 13 -11.14 13.01 -16.33
CA ASP A 13 -10.52 13.71 -17.46
C ASP A 13 -9.32 12.93 -18.02
N SER A 14 -8.53 12.30 -17.15
CA SER A 14 -7.44 11.43 -17.58
C SER A 14 -7.94 10.21 -18.36
N ASN A 15 -8.99 9.56 -17.89
CA ASN A 15 -9.59 8.41 -18.57
C ASN A 15 -10.20 8.82 -19.92
N ILE A 16 -10.90 9.94 -20.00
CA ILE A 16 -11.45 10.48 -21.25
C ILE A 16 -10.31 10.76 -22.24
N LYS A 17 -9.18 11.34 -21.80
CA LYS A 17 -8.01 11.57 -22.65
C LYS A 17 -7.41 10.26 -23.18
N LYS A 18 -7.33 9.21 -22.37
CA LYS A 18 -6.84 7.89 -22.79
C LYS A 18 -7.78 7.26 -23.83
N ILE A 19 -9.09 7.33 -23.58
CA ILE A 19 -10.09 6.84 -24.55
C ILE A 19 -10.04 7.65 -25.83
N ALA A 20 -9.92 8.98 -25.75
CA ALA A 20 -9.78 9.85 -26.90
C ALA A 20 -8.55 9.54 -27.76
N ALA A 21 -7.46 9.12 -27.15
CA ALA A 21 -6.25 8.72 -27.87
C ALA A 21 -6.43 7.40 -28.64
N LEU A 22 -7.23 6.47 -28.10
CA LEU A 22 -7.50 5.17 -28.72
C LEU A 22 -8.68 5.22 -29.70
N PHE A 23 -9.75 5.93 -29.35
CA PHE A 23 -11.03 6.00 -30.09
C PHE A 23 -11.52 7.45 -30.17
N PRO A 24 -10.92 8.31 -31.04
CA PRO A 24 -11.28 9.73 -31.13
C PRO A 24 -12.73 9.98 -31.51
N ASN A 25 -13.34 9.09 -32.31
CA ASN A 25 -14.72 9.14 -32.73
C ASN A 25 -15.74 8.89 -31.62
N CYS A 26 -15.31 8.29 -30.49
CA CYS A 26 -16.14 8.06 -29.32
C CYS A 26 -16.18 9.25 -28.35
N ILE A 27 -15.58 10.39 -28.72
CA ILE A 27 -15.58 11.58 -27.87
C ILE A 27 -16.66 12.54 -28.35
N THR A 28 -17.54 12.91 -27.41
CA THR A 28 -18.61 13.88 -27.61
C THR A 28 -18.48 15.03 -26.62
N GLU A 29 -19.32 16.03 -26.75
CA GLU A 29 -19.40 17.17 -25.84
C GLU A 29 -20.71 17.11 -25.06
N THR A 30 -20.64 17.31 -23.75
CA THR A 30 -21.80 17.44 -22.87
C THR A 30 -21.70 18.73 -22.08
N LYS A 31 -22.84 19.24 -21.61
CA LYS A 31 -22.86 20.39 -20.70
C LYS A 31 -22.85 19.89 -19.26
N ASP A 32 -21.99 20.47 -18.43
CA ASP A 32 -22.02 20.23 -16.99
C ASP A 32 -23.18 20.98 -16.32
N GLU A 33 -23.30 20.83 -15.00
CA GLU A 33 -24.34 21.47 -14.18
C GLU A 33 -24.33 22.99 -14.25
N ASN A 34 -23.17 23.59 -14.58
CA ASN A 34 -22.97 25.01 -14.76
C ASN A 34 -23.18 25.49 -16.21
N GLY A 35 -23.51 24.55 -17.13
CA GLY A 35 -23.71 24.84 -18.55
C GLY A 35 -22.42 24.93 -19.38
N GLU A 36 -21.25 24.64 -18.80
CA GLU A 36 -19.97 24.61 -19.50
C GLU A 36 -19.83 23.32 -20.34
N LEU A 37 -19.23 23.45 -21.53
CA LEU A 37 -18.99 22.30 -22.42
C LEU A 37 -17.82 21.48 -21.90
N LYS A 38 -18.05 20.21 -21.57
CA LYS A 38 -17.04 19.22 -21.20
C LYS A 38 -17.01 18.06 -22.19
N LYS A 39 -15.82 17.50 -22.39
CA LYS A 39 -15.65 16.27 -23.17
C LYS A 39 -16.24 15.09 -22.41
N ALA A 40 -17.01 14.27 -23.10
CA ALA A 40 -17.59 13.04 -22.59
C ALA A 40 -17.33 11.89 -23.59
N VAL A 41 -17.56 10.67 -23.14
CA VAL A 41 -17.44 9.46 -23.98
C VAL A 41 -18.84 9.05 -24.43
N ASP A 42 -19.00 8.87 -25.74
CA ASP A 42 -20.17 8.17 -26.30
C ASP A 42 -19.96 6.66 -26.09
N PHE A 43 -20.67 6.12 -25.12
CA PHE A 43 -20.52 4.70 -24.76
C PHE A 43 -21.14 3.75 -25.79
N ASP A 44 -22.10 4.19 -26.58
CA ASP A 44 -22.70 3.35 -27.61
C ASP A 44 -21.74 3.20 -28.79
N LEU A 45 -21.10 4.28 -29.22
CA LEU A 45 -20.03 4.24 -30.21
C LEU A 45 -18.82 3.45 -29.70
N LEU A 46 -18.38 3.68 -28.46
CA LEU A 46 -17.25 2.94 -27.88
C LEU A 46 -17.54 1.43 -27.79
N LYS A 47 -18.75 1.06 -27.45
CA LYS A 47 -19.20 -0.34 -27.41
C LYS A 47 -19.14 -0.97 -28.77
N GLN A 48 -19.52 -0.24 -29.83
CA GLN A 48 -19.46 -0.71 -31.22
C GLN A 48 -18.02 -0.88 -31.70
N GLU A 49 -17.12 0.07 -31.38
CA GLU A 49 -15.69 -0.01 -31.72
C GLU A 49 -14.99 -1.20 -31.07
N LEU A 50 -15.44 -1.61 -29.88
CA LEU A 50 -14.88 -2.73 -29.13
C LEU A 50 -15.58 -4.07 -29.43
N SER A 51 -16.55 -4.12 -30.34
CA SER A 51 -17.35 -5.32 -30.64
C SER A 51 -17.20 -5.74 -32.08
N GLN A 52 -16.84 -7.01 -32.31
CA GLN A 52 -16.83 -7.62 -33.66
C GLN A 52 -18.24 -7.92 -34.20
N ILE A 53 -19.24 -7.89 -33.33
CA ILE A 53 -20.65 -8.16 -33.63
C ILE A 53 -21.47 -7.00 -33.11
N LEU A 54 -22.52 -6.62 -33.83
CA LEU A 54 -23.46 -5.60 -33.36
C LEU A 54 -24.12 -6.06 -32.07
N VAL A 55 -23.87 -5.32 -30.97
CA VAL A 55 -24.45 -5.65 -29.65
C VAL A 55 -25.74 -4.86 -29.49
N GLU A 56 -26.83 -5.40 -30.01
CA GLU A 56 -28.16 -4.87 -29.75
C GLU A 56 -28.77 -5.50 -28.49
N GLY A 57 -29.26 -4.65 -27.57
CA GLY A 57 -30.02 -5.05 -26.41
C GLY A 57 -29.19 -5.41 -25.16
N GLU A 58 -29.89 -5.53 -24.05
CA GLU A 58 -29.35 -5.99 -22.78
C GLU A 58 -29.06 -7.49 -22.87
N GLN A 59 -27.86 -7.88 -23.28
CA GLN A 59 -27.41 -9.24 -23.02
C GLN A 59 -27.09 -9.39 -21.56
N GLU A 60 -27.74 -10.36 -20.94
CA GLU A 60 -27.52 -10.75 -19.55
C GLU A 60 -26.03 -11.04 -19.33
N ARG A 61 -25.31 -10.11 -18.65
CA ARG A 61 -23.92 -10.30 -18.26
C ARG A 61 -23.87 -10.39 -16.75
N TYR A 62 -23.15 -11.37 -16.24
CA TYR A 62 -22.86 -11.43 -14.81
C TYR A 62 -22.09 -10.17 -14.40
N ARG A 63 -22.64 -9.43 -13.46
CA ARG A 63 -22.01 -8.26 -12.83
C ARG A 63 -22.42 -8.19 -11.38
N LEU A 64 -21.53 -7.71 -10.54
CA LEU A 64 -21.89 -7.33 -9.18
C LEU A 64 -22.52 -5.94 -9.21
N ASP A 65 -23.73 -5.79 -8.67
CA ASP A 65 -24.40 -4.51 -8.57
C ASP A 65 -24.99 -4.32 -7.17
N TRP A 66 -24.94 -3.08 -6.67
CA TRP A 66 -25.51 -2.70 -5.37
C TRP A 66 -25.89 -1.22 -5.37
N VAL A 67 -26.74 -0.81 -4.41
CA VAL A 67 -27.16 0.59 -4.24
C VAL A 67 -25.94 1.41 -3.77
N GLY A 68 -25.57 2.44 -4.55
CA GLY A 68 -24.39 3.30 -4.26
C GLY A 68 -23.15 2.98 -5.10
N LYS A 69 -23.13 1.91 -5.93
CA LYS A 69 -21.97 1.56 -6.76
C LYS A 69 -21.51 2.70 -7.68
N LYS A 70 -22.45 3.38 -8.35
CA LYS A 70 -22.12 4.50 -9.25
C LYS A 70 -21.52 5.67 -8.48
N GLU A 71 -22.06 5.96 -7.31
CA GLU A 71 -21.55 6.99 -6.40
C GLU A 71 -20.14 6.64 -5.93
N ALA A 72 -19.87 5.38 -5.55
CA ALA A 72 -18.53 4.92 -5.18
C ALA A 72 -17.50 5.11 -6.32
N ILE A 73 -17.91 4.91 -7.58
CA ILE A 73 -17.06 5.16 -8.75
C ILE A 73 -16.76 6.66 -8.89
N LEU A 74 -17.79 7.51 -8.77
CA LEU A 74 -17.63 8.97 -8.84
C LEU A 74 -16.74 9.46 -7.69
N THR A 75 -16.99 8.99 -6.49
CA THR A 75 -16.21 9.31 -5.28
C THR A 75 -14.73 8.97 -5.45
N ALA A 76 -14.42 7.78 -5.99
CA ALA A 76 -13.03 7.40 -6.27
C ALA A 76 -12.35 8.35 -7.28
N ASN A 77 -13.09 8.77 -8.31
CA ASN A 77 -12.55 9.55 -9.42
C ASN A 77 -12.51 11.07 -9.14
N ALA A 78 -13.34 11.57 -8.23
CA ALA A 78 -13.41 13.00 -7.93
C ALA A 78 -12.10 13.51 -7.31
N PRO A 79 -11.55 14.64 -7.78
CA PRO A 79 -10.39 15.28 -7.17
C PRO A 79 -10.76 15.87 -5.80
N ILE A 80 -9.74 16.06 -4.95
CA ILE A 80 -9.89 16.73 -3.65
C ILE A 80 -8.92 17.90 -3.52
N ALA A 81 -9.34 18.93 -2.82
CA ALA A 81 -8.54 20.11 -2.51
C ALA A 81 -7.90 19.97 -1.11
N LYS A 82 -7.09 18.95 -0.93
CA LYS A 82 -6.39 18.60 0.31
C LYS A 82 -4.89 18.57 0.10
N THR A 83 -4.15 18.57 1.19
CA THR A 83 -2.69 18.43 1.20
C THR A 83 -2.23 17.53 2.36
N LEU A 84 -0.94 17.21 2.36
CA LEU A 84 -0.26 16.51 3.45
C LEU A 84 0.67 17.49 4.16
N ARG A 85 0.40 17.74 5.45
CA ARG A 85 1.22 18.61 6.29
C ARG A 85 2.20 17.80 7.13
N PRO A 86 3.49 18.10 7.09
CA PRO A 86 4.49 17.43 7.91
C PRO A 86 4.30 17.76 9.40
N CYS A 87 4.44 16.75 10.26
CA CYS A 87 4.39 16.88 11.71
C CYS A 87 5.67 16.32 12.33
N ARG A 88 6.67 17.18 12.52
CA ARG A 88 7.98 16.78 13.01
C ARG A 88 7.95 16.27 14.45
N GLU A 89 7.09 16.85 15.27
CA GLU A 89 6.98 16.55 16.70
C GLU A 89 6.53 15.12 16.97
N GLU A 90 5.75 14.55 16.04
CA GLU A 90 5.24 13.19 16.12
C GLU A 90 6.06 12.19 15.28
N SER A 91 7.06 12.67 14.56
CA SER A 91 7.91 11.87 13.68
C SER A 91 9.13 11.32 14.42
N VAL A 92 9.72 10.26 13.88
CA VAL A 92 11.00 9.71 14.31
C VAL A 92 11.98 9.78 13.14
N ASN A 93 13.14 10.41 13.33
CA ASN A 93 14.17 10.58 12.30
C ASN A 93 13.64 11.24 11.01
N PHE A 94 12.83 12.29 11.13
CA PHE A 94 12.07 12.92 10.04
C PHE A 94 12.86 13.18 8.76
N ASP A 95 14.09 13.67 8.85
CA ASP A 95 14.88 14.10 7.69
C ASP A 95 15.54 12.94 6.94
N SER A 96 15.79 11.81 7.62
CA SER A 96 16.54 10.67 7.08
C SER A 96 15.71 9.43 6.80
N THR A 97 14.54 9.28 7.45
CA THR A 97 13.69 8.10 7.26
C THR A 97 13.01 8.07 5.91
N GLU A 98 12.88 6.88 5.35
CA GLU A 98 12.13 6.64 4.11
C GLU A 98 10.73 6.05 4.37
N ASN A 99 10.33 5.86 5.64
CA ASN A 99 9.02 5.36 6.03
C ASN A 99 8.02 6.50 6.25
N LEU A 100 6.75 6.27 5.90
CA LEU A 100 5.68 7.25 6.03
C LEU A 100 4.56 6.76 6.95
N PHE A 101 4.07 7.67 7.79
CA PHE A 101 2.82 7.53 8.53
C PHE A 101 1.90 8.69 8.14
N ILE A 102 0.76 8.40 7.52
CA ILE A 102 -0.23 9.39 7.10
C ILE A 102 -1.42 9.34 8.04
N GLU A 103 -1.66 10.43 8.75
CA GLU A 103 -2.80 10.58 9.64
C GLU A 103 -3.95 11.27 8.91
N GLY A 104 -5.07 10.55 8.75
CA GLY A 104 -6.26 11.05 8.10
C GLY A 104 -7.09 9.95 7.44
N ASP A 105 -8.14 10.37 6.71
CA ASP A 105 -8.98 9.44 5.97
C ASP A 105 -8.21 8.74 4.84
N ASN A 106 -8.38 7.43 4.74
CA ASN A 106 -7.60 6.62 3.80
C ASN A 106 -8.01 6.82 2.34
N LEU A 107 -9.26 7.18 2.03
CA LEU A 107 -9.67 7.53 0.68
C LEU A 107 -8.99 8.83 0.23
N GLU A 108 -8.92 9.84 1.11
CA GLU A 108 -8.22 11.09 0.87
C GLU A 108 -6.71 10.85 0.70
N ALA A 109 -6.10 10.04 1.58
CA ALA A 109 -4.70 9.63 1.46
C ALA A 109 -4.41 8.96 0.12
N LEU A 110 -5.21 7.96 -0.26
CA LEU A 110 -5.05 7.24 -1.52
C LEU A 110 -5.15 8.17 -2.74
N LYS A 111 -6.02 9.20 -2.70
CA LYS A 111 -6.13 10.22 -3.76
C LYS A 111 -4.89 11.10 -3.84
N LEU A 112 -4.37 11.55 -2.70
CA LEU A 112 -3.17 12.40 -2.65
C LEU A 112 -1.93 11.66 -3.13
N LEU A 113 -1.83 10.36 -2.87
CA LEU A 113 -0.67 9.56 -3.25
C LEU A 113 -0.64 9.12 -4.72
N GLN A 114 -1.71 9.37 -5.52
CA GLN A 114 -1.81 8.89 -6.90
C GLN A 114 -0.66 9.34 -7.81
N GLU A 115 -0.18 10.58 -7.69
CA GLU A 115 0.90 11.07 -8.56
C GLU A 115 2.29 10.62 -8.07
N ASN A 116 2.49 10.56 -6.76
CA ASN A 116 3.78 10.29 -6.14
C ASN A 116 4.16 8.81 -6.14
N TYR A 117 3.15 7.94 -5.96
CA TYR A 117 3.33 6.49 -5.79
C TYR A 117 2.63 5.64 -6.84
N LEU A 118 2.23 6.22 -7.98
CA LEU A 118 1.63 5.50 -9.11
C LEU A 118 2.56 4.37 -9.57
N GLY A 119 2.10 3.12 -9.45
CA GLY A 119 2.85 1.95 -9.91
C GLY A 119 4.12 1.63 -9.11
N LYS A 120 4.25 2.10 -7.86
CA LYS A 120 5.47 1.92 -7.05
C LYS A 120 5.32 0.96 -5.86
N VAL A 121 4.11 0.71 -5.40
CA VAL A 121 3.86 -0.11 -4.20
C VAL A 121 3.91 -1.58 -4.56
N LYS A 122 4.86 -2.33 -4.00
CA LYS A 122 5.03 -3.75 -4.27
C LYS A 122 4.01 -4.61 -3.54
N MET A 123 3.71 -4.28 -2.29
CA MET A 123 2.76 -5.01 -1.47
C MET A 123 1.79 -4.05 -0.79
N ILE A 124 0.50 -4.30 -0.94
CA ILE A 124 -0.54 -3.66 -0.13
C ILE A 124 -1.14 -4.75 0.76
N TYR A 125 -1.13 -4.55 2.07
CA TYR A 125 -1.86 -5.37 3.03
C TYR A 125 -2.90 -4.51 3.70
N ILE A 126 -4.14 -4.97 3.79
CA ILE A 126 -5.20 -4.27 4.52
C ILE A 126 -6.03 -5.22 5.36
N ASP A 127 -6.43 -4.71 6.52
CA ASP A 127 -7.33 -5.33 7.49
C ASP A 127 -8.52 -4.38 7.74
N PRO A 128 -9.48 -4.31 6.78
CA PRO A 128 -10.62 -3.40 6.88
C PRO A 128 -11.62 -3.86 7.95
N PRO A 129 -12.58 -3.03 8.37
CA PRO A 129 -13.71 -3.45 9.19
C PRO A 129 -14.44 -4.65 8.58
N TYR A 130 -14.72 -5.70 9.37
CA TYR A 130 -15.30 -6.96 8.88
C TYR A 130 -16.82 -6.90 8.67
N ASN A 131 -17.44 -5.77 9.02
CA ASN A 131 -18.88 -5.55 8.93
C ASN A 131 -19.70 -6.53 9.79
N THR A 132 -19.30 -6.69 11.04
CA THR A 132 -19.94 -7.59 12.01
C THR A 132 -21.21 -7.02 12.67
N GLY A 133 -21.65 -5.83 12.23
CA GLY A 133 -22.78 -5.10 12.81
C GLY A 133 -22.43 -4.20 14.00
N LYS A 134 -21.19 -4.24 14.46
CA LYS A 134 -20.63 -3.37 15.49
C LYS A 134 -19.51 -2.47 14.97
N ASP A 135 -19.02 -2.78 13.78
CA ASP A 135 -17.91 -2.09 13.17
C ASP A 135 -18.34 -0.71 12.66
N PHE A 136 -17.42 0.23 12.71
CA PHE A 136 -17.56 1.51 12.07
C PHE A 136 -17.13 1.41 10.60
N ILE A 137 -17.91 2.01 9.70
CA ILE A 137 -17.53 2.22 8.31
C ILE A 137 -17.26 3.70 8.07
N TYR A 138 -16.40 3.99 7.08
CA TYR A 138 -16.10 5.36 6.68
C TYR A 138 -17.26 5.89 5.81
N SER A 139 -17.79 7.07 6.14
CA SER A 139 -18.82 7.73 5.32
C SER A 139 -18.16 8.56 4.22
N ASP A 140 -18.40 8.19 2.98
CA ASP A 140 -17.77 8.80 1.78
C ASP A 140 -18.69 9.82 1.08
N ASN A 141 -19.70 10.37 1.74
CA ASN A 141 -20.64 11.33 1.14
C ASN A 141 -19.97 12.70 0.91
N PHE A 142 -19.60 12.98 -0.33
CA PHE A 142 -18.99 14.24 -0.78
C PHE A 142 -19.96 15.15 -1.57
N ALA A 143 -21.26 14.84 -1.63
CA ALA A 143 -22.20 15.47 -2.57
C ALA A 143 -22.90 16.72 -2.04
N GLU A 144 -22.74 17.12 -0.79
CA GLU A 144 -23.33 18.35 -0.23
C GLU A 144 -22.32 19.07 0.67
N ASP A 145 -22.51 20.39 0.80
CA ASP A 145 -21.72 21.28 1.67
C ASP A 145 -21.67 20.69 3.10
N THR A 146 -20.52 20.08 3.40
CA THR A 146 -20.38 18.91 4.27
C THR A 146 -20.75 19.18 5.73
N GLU A 147 -20.56 20.43 6.22
CA GLU A 147 -20.83 20.74 7.62
C GLU A 147 -22.33 20.84 7.98
N GLU A 148 -23.17 21.32 7.05
CA GLU A 148 -24.59 21.54 7.33
C GLU A 148 -25.41 20.25 7.25
N PHE A 149 -25.04 19.34 6.32
CA PHE A 149 -25.68 18.03 6.19
C PHE A 149 -25.28 17.08 7.32
N LEU A 150 -24.00 17.06 7.68
CA LEU A 150 -23.47 16.19 8.74
C LEU A 150 -23.97 16.60 10.13
N LYS A 151 -24.18 17.90 10.37
CA LYS A 151 -24.86 18.41 11.59
C LYS A 151 -26.35 18.10 11.63
N LYS A 152 -27.04 18.10 10.47
CA LYS A 152 -28.47 17.80 10.38
C LYS A 152 -28.76 16.30 10.50
N SER A 153 -27.84 15.42 10.10
CA SER A 153 -28.07 13.98 10.11
C SER A 153 -27.58 13.26 11.39
N ASN A 154 -27.04 13.97 12.37
CA ASN A 154 -26.40 13.40 13.58
C ASN A 154 -25.31 12.35 13.26
N GLN A 155 -24.67 12.43 12.11
CA GLN A 155 -23.67 11.48 11.63
C GLN A 155 -22.23 11.91 11.93
N ILE A 156 -22.06 13.09 12.51
CA ILE A 156 -20.79 13.52 13.12
C ILE A 156 -21.06 13.69 14.61
N ASP A 157 -20.17 13.17 15.44
CA ASP A 157 -20.13 13.57 16.84
C ASP A 157 -19.73 15.05 16.96
N GLU A 158 -19.85 15.60 18.15
CA GLU A 158 -19.48 17.01 18.43
C GLU A 158 -17.99 17.30 18.12
N GLU A 159 -17.19 16.27 17.81
CA GLU A 159 -15.73 16.31 17.56
C GLU A 159 -15.37 16.13 16.07
N GLY A 160 -16.35 15.93 15.15
CA GLY A 160 -16.11 15.89 13.70
C GLY A 160 -15.69 14.54 13.11
N SER A 161 -15.91 13.44 13.83
CA SER A 161 -15.54 12.09 13.40
C SER A 161 -16.45 11.57 12.28
N ARG A 162 -15.83 11.04 11.20
CA ARG A 162 -16.53 10.53 10.00
C ARG A 162 -16.87 9.03 10.06
N LEU A 163 -16.78 8.42 11.23
CA LEU A 163 -17.08 7.00 11.41
C LEU A 163 -18.55 6.82 11.76
N VAL A 164 -19.26 5.99 11.01
CA VAL A 164 -20.66 5.65 11.22
C VAL A 164 -20.79 4.18 11.55
N ALA A 165 -21.49 3.86 12.66
CA ALA A 165 -21.78 2.46 12.99
C ALA A 165 -22.70 1.85 11.93
N ASN A 166 -22.24 0.81 11.25
CA ASN A 166 -23.04 0.05 10.30
C ASN A 166 -23.70 -1.11 11.03
N THR A 167 -25.01 -1.00 11.26
CA THR A 167 -25.78 -2.01 11.99
C THR A 167 -26.57 -2.90 11.05
N GLU A 168 -26.76 -4.17 11.41
CA GLU A 168 -27.56 -5.14 10.63
C GLU A 168 -29.01 -4.66 10.36
N SER A 169 -29.54 -3.72 11.16
CA SER A 169 -30.83 -3.10 10.93
C SER A 169 -30.84 -2.07 9.80
N ASN A 170 -29.66 -1.67 9.30
CA ASN A 170 -29.54 -0.79 8.13
C ASN A 170 -29.84 -1.58 6.86
N GLY A 171 -30.88 -1.20 6.11
CA GLY A 171 -31.22 -1.84 4.83
C GLY A 171 -30.13 -1.75 3.75
N ARG A 172 -29.06 -0.99 3.98
CA ARG A 172 -27.89 -0.81 3.11
C ARG A 172 -26.61 -1.43 3.68
N PHE A 173 -26.72 -2.27 4.70
CA PHE A 173 -25.61 -2.82 5.48
C PHE A 173 -24.42 -3.28 4.63
N HIS A 174 -24.63 -4.20 3.68
CA HIS A 174 -23.58 -4.67 2.77
C HIS A 174 -23.24 -3.62 1.69
N SER A 175 -24.22 -2.84 1.23
CA SER A 175 -24.04 -1.86 0.16
C SER A 175 -23.13 -0.71 0.56
N ASP A 176 -23.30 -0.20 1.77
CA ASP A 176 -22.49 0.91 2.29
C ASP A 176 -21.05 0.44 2.53
N TRP A 177 -20.85 -0.77 3.06
CA TRP A 177 -19.53 -1.38 3.19
C TRP A 177 -18.86 -1.62 1.83
N LEU A 178 -19.60 -2.15 0.85
CA LEU A 178 -19.08 -2.36 -0.51
C LEU A 178 -18.69 -1.05 -1.17
N SER A 179 -19.48 0.02 -1.00
CA SER A 179 -19.17 1.34 -1.57
C SER A 179 -17.90 1.92 -0.98
N MET A 180 -17.72 1.82 0.35
CA MET A 180 -16.50 2.20 1.06
C MET A 180 -15.27 1.42 0.54
N MET A 181 -15.37 0.12 0.42
CA MET A 181 -14.26 -0.73 -0.03
C MET A 181 -13.94 -0.53 -1.51
N TYR A 182 -14.95 -0.45 -2.37
CA TYR A 182 -14.78 -0.37 -3.82
C TYR A 182 -14.02 0.89 -4.24
N SER A 183 -14.34 2.05 -3.67
CA SER A 183 -13.64 3.30 -3.95
C SER A 183 -12.15 3.21 -3.60
N ARG A 184 -11.83 2.63 -2.46
CA ARG A 184 -10.44 2.44 -1.98
C ARG A 184 -9.66 1.42 -2.80
N LEU A 185 -10.26 0.27 -3.10
CA LEU A 185 -9.62 -0.76 -3.93
C LEU A 185 -9.30 -0.24 -5.32
N LYS A 186 -10.19 0.57 -5.91
CA LYS A 186 -9.97 1.18 -7.23
C LYS A 186 -8.76 2.11 -7.25
N LEU A 187 -8.56 2.91 -6.21
CA LEU A 187 -7.38 3.77 -6.07
C LEU A 187 -6.12 2.97 -5.74
N ALA A 188 -6.22 1.99 -4.85
CA ALA A 188 -5.11 1.13 -4.44
C ALA A 188 -4.50 0.37 -5.63
N LYS A 189 -5.34 -0.10 -6.58
CA LYS A 189 -4.87 -0.75 -7.81
C LYS A 189 -3.88 0.10 -8.59
N ASN A 190 -4.10 1.42 -8.66
CA ASN A 190 -3.21 2.31 -9.41
C ASN A 190 -1.84 2.46 -8.75
N LEU A 191 -1.78 2.36 -7.42
CA LEU A 191 -0.52 2.46 -6.67
C LEU A 191 0.33 1.20 -6.80
N LEU A 192 -0.27 0.03 -7.06
CA LEU A 192 0.46 -1.23 -7.21
C LEU A 192 1.47 -1.16 -8.36
N ALA A 193 2.68 -1.61 -8.10
CA ALA A 193 3.70 -1.91 -9.11
C ALA A 193 3.18 -2.98 -10.09
N ASP A 194 3.80 -3.13 -11.25
CA ASP A 194 3.36 -4.12 -12.25
C ASP A 194 3.41 -5.55 -11.70
N GLN A 195 4.42 -5.85 -10.87
CA GLN A 195 4.54 -7.11 -10.12
C GLN A 195 4.05 -6.98 -8.67
N GLY A 196 3.15 -6.03 -8.40
CA GLY A 196 2.62 -5.77 -7.07
C GLY A 196 1.41 -6.63 -6.74
N LEU A 197 1.25 -6.95 -5.45
CA LEU A 197 0.17 -7.74 -4.91
C LEU A 197 -0.58 -6.99 -3.81
N ILE A 198 -1.90 -7.23 -3.74
CA ILE A 198 -2.74 -6.77 -2.64
C ILE A 198 -3.29 -7.96 -1.86
N PHE A 199 -3.23 -7.86 -0.54
CA PHE A 199 -3.69 -8.83 0.45
C PHE A 199 -4.85 -8.20 1.22
N LEU A 200 -6.01 -8.83 1.13
CA LEU A 200 -7.27 -8.33 1.67
C LEU A 200 -7.72 -9.27 2.79
N ALA A 201 -7.41 -8.92 4.04
CA ALA A 201 -7.88 -9.69 5.20
C ALA A 201 -9.36 -9.42 5.45
N ILE A 202 -10.14 -10.46 5.78
CA ILE A 202 -11.59 -10.37 5.98
C ILE A 202 -12.12 -11.55 6.80
N GLY A 203 -13.19 -11.30 7.56
CA GLY A 203 -14.00 -12.33 8.19
C GLY A 203 -14.96 -13.02 7.22
N GLU A 204 -15.77 -13.94 7.76
CA GLU A 204 -16.74 -14.71 6.98
C GLU A 204 -17.84 -13.82 6.37
N GLU A 205 -18.23 -12.76 7.07
CA GLU A 205 -19.39 -11.92 6.77
C GLU A 205 -19.34 -11.32 5.36
N GLU A 206 -18.21 -10.74 4.99
CA GLU A 206 -18.02 -10.04 3.71
C GLU A 206 -17.05 -10.75 2.77
N CYS A 207 -16.57 -11.94 3.10
CA CYS A 207 -15.57 -12.68 2.33
C CYS A 207 -15.98 -12.85 0.86
N SER A 208 -17.21 -13.23 0.60
CA SER A 208 -17.73 -13.42 -0.78
C SER A 208 -17.93 -12.09 -1.50
N ASN A 209 -18.48 -11.09 -0.82
CA ASN A 209 -18.73 -9.77 -1.39
C ASN A 209 -17.41 -9.06 -1.73
N LEU A 210 -16.42 -9.13 -0.86
CA LEU A 210 -15.08 -8.58 -1.10
C LEU A 210 -14.43 -9.24 -2.32
N ARG A 211 -14.50 -10.56 -2.44
CA ARG A 211 -13.98 -11.28 -3.60
C ARG A 211 -14.61 -10.84 -4.90
N LEU A 212 -15.94 -10.68 -4.93
CA LEU A 212 -16.65 -10.24 -6.13
C LEU A 212 -16.31 -8.80 -6.50
N ALA A 213 -16.25 -7.90 -5.53
CA ALA A 213 -15.84 -6.50 -5.74
C ALA A 213 -14.38 -6.41 -6.23
N ALA A 214 -13.48 -7.19 -5.62
CA ALA A 214 -12.08 -7.24 -6.02
C ALA A 214 -11.88 -7.86 -7.42
N ASN A 215 -12.67 -8.88 -7.79
CA ASN A 215 -12.68 -9.43 -9.15
C ASN A 215 -13.02 -8.36 -10.19
N GLU A 216 -13.94 -7.44 -9.88
CA GLU A 216 -14.30 -6.35 -10.77
C GLU A 216 -13.20 -5.30 -10.89
N VAL A 217 -12.55 -4.97 -9.77
CA VAL A 217 -11.49 -3.97 -9.74
C VAL A 217 -10.19 -4.50 -10.36
N PHE A 218 -9.71 -5.64 -9.91
CA PHE A 218 -8.40 -6.18 -10.30
C PHE A 218 -8.48 -7.09 -11.53
N GLY A 219 -9.63 -7.70 -11.77
CA GLY A 219 -9.84 -8.73 -12.78
C GLY A 219 -9.82 -10.13 -12.17
N ALA A 220 -10.78 -10.99 -12.55
CA ALA A 220 -10.87 -12.36 -12.03
C ALA A 220 -9.64 -13.23 -12.36
N ASN A 221 -8.99 -12.96 -13.51
CA ASN A 221 -7.76 -13.66 -13.94
C ASN A 221 -6.53 -13.29 -13.08
N ASN A 222 -6.61 -12.20 -12.36
CA ASN A 222 -5.55 -11.69 -11.49
C ASN A 222 -5.75 -12.10 -10.03
N TYR A 223 -6.66 -13.06 -9.77
CA TYR A 223 -6.84 -13.67 -8.48
C TYR A 223 -5.82 -14.77 -8.25
N TYR A 224 -4.96 -14.59 -7.25
CA TYR A 224 -3.86 -15.52 -6.91
C TYR A 224 -4.29 -16.62 -5.95
N GLY A 225 -5.38 -16.41 -5.22
CA GLY A 225 -5.89 -17.37 -4.26
C GLY A 225 -6.32 -16.73 -2.94
N MET A 226 -6.59 -17.59 -1.99
CA MET A 226 -7.01 -17.20 -0.65
C MET A 226 -6.19 -17.98 0.38
N ILE A 227 -5.67 -17.27 1.36
CA ILE A 227 -5.08 -17.86 2.56
C ILE A 227 -6.20 -18.01 3.59
N THR A 228 -6.30 -19.16 4.21
CA THR A 228 -7.12 -19.38 5.39
C THR A 228 -6.20 -19.45 6.60
N TRP A 229 -6.37 -18.52 7.53
CA TRP A 229 -5.55 -18.41 8.72
C TRP A 229 -6.37 -18.69 9.97
N THR A 230 -5.85 -19.54 10.88
CA THR A 230 -6.48 -19.78 12.17
C THR A 230 -6.17 -18.63 13.13
N ALA A 231 -7.11 -17.71 13.25
CA ALA A 231 -6.96 -16.48 14.04
C ALA A 231 -7.06 -16.72 15.54
N THR A 232 -7.82 -17.74 15.97
CA THR A 232 -7.96 -18.13 17.38
C THR A 232 -7.95 -19.65 17.57
N THR A 233 -7.28 -20.10 18.61
CA THR A 233 -7.20 -21.53 18.98
C THR A 233 -8.06 -21.88 20.19
N LYS A 234 -8.65 -20.88 20.84
CA LYS A 234 -9.47 -21.08 22.04
C LYS A 234 -10.95 -21.06 21.70
N SER A 235 -11.69 -22.07 22.18
CA SER A 235 -13.15 -22.05 22.08
C SER A 235 -13.70 -20.89 22.93
N MET A 236 -14.47 -20.00 22.30
CA MET A 236 -15.14 -18.91 22.99
C MET A 236 -16.55 -19.35 23.41
N ASN A 237 -16.96 -19.05 24.65
CA ASN A 237 -18.31 -19.22 25.20
C ASN A 237 -18.94 -20.59 25.02
N ALA A 238 -18.58 -21.56 25.87
CA ALA A 238 -19.16 -22.92 25.91
C ALA A 238 -20.71 -22.97 25.96
N GLY A 239 -21.36 -21.89 26.43
CA GLY A 239 -22.82 -21.77 26.47
C GLY A 239 -23.47 -21.57 25.10
N SER A 240 -22.89 -20.74 24.23
CA SER A 240 -23.39 -20.49 22.88
C SER A 240 -22.92 -21.51 21.86
N ALA A 241 -21.83 -22.24 22.15
CA ALA A 241 -21.28 -23.31 21.30
C ALA A 241 -22.26 -24.47 21.00
N LYS A 242 -23.32 -24.60 21.79
CA LYS A 242 -24.37 -25.57 21.55
C LYS A 242 -25.23 -25.30 20.32
N TYR A 243 -25.22 -24.05 19.83
CA TYR A 243 -26.17 -23.59 18.80
C TYR A 243 -25.47 -22.96 17.58
N LYS A 244 -24.17 -22.72 17.65
CA LYS A 244 -23.39 -22.10 16.56
C LYS A 244 -22.04 -22.79 16.40
N LEU A 245 -21.60 -22.95 15.16
CA LEU A 245 -20.21 -23.27 14.89
C LEU A 245 -19.33 -22.13 15.40
N GLN A 246 -18.20 -22.47 16.00
CA GLN A 246 -17.22 -21.50 16.46
C GLN A 246 -16.41 -21.01 15.26
N LYS A 247 -16.36 -19.68 15.06
CA LYS A 247 -15.50 -19.07 14.07
C LYS A 247 -14.08 -19.03 14.62
N SER A 248 -13.15 -19.62 13.91
CA SER A 248 -11.73 -19.65 14.27
C SER A 248 -10.84 -19.15 13.14
N GLU A 249 -11.38 -19.07 11.95
CA GLU A 249 -10.65 -18.72 10.74
C GLU A 249 -10.94 -17.32 10.28
N GLU A 250 -9.93 -16.70 9.69
CA GLU A 250 -10.00 -15.50 8.88
C GLU A 250 -9.40 -15.77 7.50
N TYR A 251 -9.74 -14.95 6.53
CA TYR A 251 -9.40 -15.15 5.13
C TYR A 251 -8.58 -13.99 4.62
N ILE A 252 -7.60 -14.27 3.75
CA ILE A 252 -6.83 -13.24 3.07
C ILE A 252 -6.91 -13.51 1.57
N HIS A 253 -7.68 -12.71 0.84
CA HIS A 253 -7.70 -12.77 -0.62
C HIS A 253 -6.47 -12.08 -1.21
N ILE A 254 -5.89 -12.68 -2.25
CA ILE A 254 -4.68 -12.19 -2.90
C ILE A 254 -4.99 -11.88 -4.36
N TYR A 255 -4.69 -10.64 -4.77
CA TYR A 255 -4.79 -10.18 -6.15
C TYR A 255 -3.50 -9.55 -6.61
N GLY A 256 -3.17 -9.74 -7.90
CA GLY A 256 -2.05 -9.07 -8.55
C GLY A 256 -2.54 -7.98 -9.52
N LYS A 257 -1.63 -7.14 -9.95
CA LYS A 257 -1.86 -6.21 -11.07
C LYS A 257 -1.82 -6.95 -12.42
N VAL A 258 -1.01 -8.00 -12.51
CA VAL A 258 -0.90 -8.93 -13.65
C VAL A 258 -1.43 -10.31 -13.28
N SER A 259 -1.58 -11.20 -14.24
CA SER A 259 -1.99 -12.58 -13.99
C SER A 259 -0.85 -13.39 -13.31
N MET A 260 -1.21 -14.45 -12.58
CA MET A 260 -0.22 -15.32 -11.93
C MET A 260 0.80 -15.93 -12.91
N GLN A 261 0.42 -16.11 -14.17
CA GLN A 261 1.31 -16.68 -15.21
C GLN A 261 2.37 -15.68 -15.68
N GLU A 262 2.13 -14.39 -15.49
CA GLU A 262 3.00 -13.27 -15.88
C GLU A 262 3.79 -12.72 -14.70
N HIS A 263 3.48 -13.19 -13.49
CA HIS A 263 4.15 -12.75 -12.27
C HIS A 263 5.53 -13.43 -12.12
N GLU A 264 6.48 -12.69 -11.56
CA GLU A 264 7.78 -13.23 -11.16
C GLU A 264 7.64 -14.31 -10.06
N SER A 265 8.69 -15.11 -9.85
CA SER A 265 8.69 -16.13 -8.81
C SER A 265 8.68 -15.51 -7.42
N PHE A 266 7.95 -16.13 -6.50
CA PHE A 266 7.94 -15.75 -5.08
C PHE A 266 9.22 -16.19 -4.38
N ASN A 267 9.58 -15.52 -3.29
CA ASN A 267 10.62 -15.98 -2.40
C ASN A 267 10.10 -17.20 -1.62
N LEU A 268 10.88 -18.26 -1.57
CA LEU A 268 10.50 -19.49 -0.89
C LEU A 268 11.49 -19.77 0.23
N GLU A 269 10.99 -20.28 1.36
CA GLU A 269 11.85 -20.73 2.44
C GLU A 269 12.61 -22.00 2.03
N LEU A 270 13.85 -22.10 2.47
CA LEU A 270 14.59 -23.36 2.38
C LEU A 270 13.91 -24.37 3.31
N LYS A 271 13.82 -25.62 2.88
CA LYS A 271 13.34 -26.70 3.74
C LYS A 271 14.18 -26.77 5.00
N ALA A 272 13.55 -26.47 6.13
CA ALA A 272 14.23 -26.48 7.42
C ALA A 272 14.79 -27.87 7.78
N ASN A 273 15.97 -27.88 8.38
CA ASN A 273 16.59 -29.01 9.09
C ASN A 273 16.97 -30.23 8.26
N LYS A 274 17.59 -30.04 7.09
CA LYS A 274 18.32 -31.15 6.46
C LYS A 274 19.81 -30.98 6.71
N GLU A 275 20.40 -32.01 7.32
CA GLU A 275 21.85 -32.06 7.49
C GLU A 275 22.51 -32.52 6.19
N TYR A 276 23.59 -31.86 5.79
CA TYR A 276 24.46 -32.20 4.66
C TYR A 276 25.81 -32.68 5.18
N PRO A 277 25.88 -33.94 5.66
CA PRO A 277 27.04 -34.42 6.40
C PRO A 277 28.25 -34.73 5.48
N TYR A 278 28.05 -34.69 4.17
CA TYR A 278 29.10 -35.04 3.21
C TYR A 278 29.60 -33.82 2.45
N LEU A 279 30.89 -33.84 2.07
CA LEU A 279 31.53 -32.78 1.30
C LEU A 279 31.97 -33.35 -0.05
N ALA A 280 31.66 -32.72 -1.15
CA ALA A 280 32.13 -33.06 -2.48
C ALA A 280 33.54 -32.47 -2.73
N GLU A 281 34.23 -32.96 -3.77
CA GLU A 281 35.58 -32.50 -4.12
C GLU A 281 35.65 -30.99 -4.43
N ASN A 282 34.54 -30.40 -4.89
CA ASN A 282 34.42 -28.96 -5.18
C ASN A 282 34.07 -28.11 -3.94
N GLY A 283 34.00 -28.73 -2.74
CA GLY A 283 33.67 -28.04 -1.50
C GLY A 283 32.18 -27.88 -1.23
N THR A 284 31.29 -28.33 -2.12
CA THR A 284 29.81 -28.25 -1.90
C THR A 284 29.36 -29.37 -0.96
N LYS A 285 28.56 -29.03 0.04
CA LYS A 285 27.99 -30.02 0.93
C LYS A 285 26.82 -30.75 0.27
N TYR A 286 26.66 -32.05 0.60
CA TYR A 286 25.58 -32.86 0.08
C TYR A 286 25.09 -33.88 1.12
N ARG A 287 23.87 -34.41 0.89
CA ARG A 287 23.27 -35.51 1.62
C ARG A 287 22.94 -36.67 0.66
N LEU A 288 22.72 -37.82 1.23
CA LEU A 288 22.32 -39.02 0.49
C LEU A 288 20.82 -39.25 0.69
N GLU A 289 20.11 -39.48 -0.40
CA GLU A 289 18.67 -39.77 -0.39
C GLU A 289 18.33 -40.99 -1.27
N GLU A 290 17.51 -41.89 -0.77
CA GLU A 290 17.02 -43.03 -1.56
C GLU A 290 16.09 -42.54 -2.66
N VAL A 291 16.30 -42.97 -3.90
CA VAL A 291 15.37 -42.76 -5.00
C VAL A 291 14.14 -43.62 -4.77
N GLN A 292 13.07 -42.97 -4.35
CA GLN A 292 11.82 -43.64 -3.97
C GLN A 292 11.12 -44.26 -5.16
N GLN A 293 10.37 -45.36 -4.85
CA GLN A 293 9.49 -46.02 -5.80
C GLN A 293 8.02 -45.76 -5.40
N ARG A 294 7.15 -45.57 -6.39
CA ARG A 294 5.69 -45.43 -6.18
C ARG A 294 4.92 -46.43 -7.03
N LYS A 295 3.79 -46.95 -6.53
CA LYS A 295 2.91 -47.82 -7.32
C LYS A 295 2.49 -47.16 -8.62
N ASN A 296 2.62 -47.90 -9.72
CA ASN A 296 2.32 -47.43 -11.07
C ASN A 296 0.87 -47.80 -11.46
N ILE A 297 -0.11 -47.20 -10.77
CA ILE A 297 -1.54 -47.52 -10.89
C ILE A 297 -2.41 -46.29 -11.16
N GLY A 298 -3.57 -46.52 -11.79
CA GLY A 298 -4.59 -45.49 -12.00
C GLY A 298 -4.14 -44.33 -12.91
N ILE A 299 -4.62 -43.14 -12.66
CA ILE A 299 -4.35 -41.93 -13.44
C ILE A 299 -2.85 -41.56 -13.39
N LYS A 300 -2.12 -41.97 -12.36
CA LYS A 300 -0.70 -41.73 -12.18
C LYS A 300 0.21 -42.78 -12.82
N ARG A 301 -0.33 -43.67 -13.62
CA ARG A 301 0.44 -44.66 -14.36
C ARG A 301 1.35 -43.97 -15.40
N SER A 302 2.66 -44.27 -15.37
CA SER A 302 3.62 -43.74 -16.31
C SER A 302 4.69 -44.77 -16.65
N GLU A 303 4.58 -45.35 -17.84
CA GLU A 303 5.56 -46.31 -18.35
C GLU A 303 6.93 -45.68 -18.59
N LYS A 304 6.99 -44.36 -18.84
CA LYS A 304 8.22 -43.58 -19.01
C LYS A 304 9.07 -43.46 -17.74
N MET A 305 8.55 -43.87 -16.60
CA MET A 305 9.26 -43.88 -15.32
C MET A 305 9.61 -45.29 -14.85
N VAL A 306 9.51 -46.28 -15.73
CA VAL A 306 9.89 -47.68 -15.48
C VAL A 306 11.08 -47.98 -16.38
N PHE A 307 12.27 -47.87 -15.82
CA PHE A 307 13.55 -48.05 -16.50
C PHE A 307 14.65 -48.45 -15.48
N ASP A 308 15.78 -48.95 -15.94
CA ASP A 308 16.87 -49.37 -15.04
C ASP A 308 17.75 -48.14 -14.67
N ILE A 309 18.12 -48.07 -13.41
CA ILE A 309 19.12 -47.13 -12.91
C ILE A 309 20.28 -47.99 -12.35
N LEU A 310 21.47 -47.82 -12.91
CA LEU A 310 22.66 -48.63 -12.58
C LEU A 310 22.38 -50.14 -12.59
N GLY A 311 21.54 -50.61 -13.52
CA GLY A 311 21.16 -52.02 -13.63
C GLY A 311 20.12 -52.51 -12.64
N ILE A 312 19.49 -51.64 -11.87
CA ILE A 312 18.39 -51.97 -10.97
C ILE A 312 17.10 -51.42 -11.54
N SER A 313 16.13 -52.33 -11.80
CA SER A 313 14.76 -51.99 -12.17
C SER A 313 13.88 -51.65 -10.93
N PRO A 314 12.82 -50.87 -11.08
CA PRO A 314 11.85 -50.72 -10.01
C PRO A 314 11.10 -52.06 -9.77
N GLN A 315 10.54 -52.26 -8.58
CA GLN A 315 9.74 -53.43 -8.26
C GLN A 315 8.57 -53.58 -9.23
N THR A 316 8.08 -54.80 -9.39
CA THR A 316 6.88 -55.08 -10.21
C THR A 316 5.73 -54.16 -9.76
N ASP A 317 5.05 -53.53 -10.71
CA ASP A 317 3.99 -52.54 -10.49
C ASP A 317 4.41 -51.22 -9.84
N TYR A 318 5.73 -50.97 -9.77
CA TYR A 318 6.26 -49.70 -9.28
C TYR A 318 6.97 -48.94 -10.39
N ARG A 319 7.17 -47.64 -10.18
CA ARG A 319 7.92 -46.73 -11.01
C ARG A 319 8.82 -45.87 -10.15
N TRP A 320 9.89 -45.35 -10.71
CA TRP A 320 10.73 -44.36 -10.05
C TRP A 320 9.98 -43.06 -9.81
N THR A 321 10.43 -42.28 -8.83
CA THR A 321 9.94 -40.92 -8.58
C THR A 321 10.70 -39.85 -9.38
N ILE A 322 11.77 -40.22 -10.06
CA ILE A 322 12.55 -39.37 -10.96
C ILE A 322 12.39 -39.83 -12.40
N GLY A 323 12.48 -38.90 -13.35
CA GLY A 323 12.40 -39.21 -14.79
C GLY A 323 13.69 -39.82 -15.32
N GLU A 324 13.60 -40.54 -16.46
CA GLU A 324 14.76 -41.23 -17.06
C GLU A 324 15.89 -40.24 -17.39
N LYS A 325 15.58 -39.07 -17.97
CA LYS A 325 16.59 -38.06 -18.29
C LYS A 325 17.39 -37.65 -17.03
N THR A 326 16.67 -37.33 -15.95
CA THR A 326 17.30 -36.96 -14.66
C THR A 326 18.18 -38.08 -14.13
N ALA A 327 17.71 -39.33 -14.20
CA ALA A 327 18.50 -40.49 -13.77
C ALA A 327 19.80 -40.65 -14.60
N ARG A 328 19.72 -40.48 -15.93
CA ARG A 328 20.89 -40.57 -16.81
C ARG A 328 21.89 -39.42 -16.57
N ASP A 329 21.38 -38.23 -16.28
CA ASP A 329 22.25 -37.09 -15.95
C ASP A 329 22.99 -37.32 -14.63
N LEU A 330 22.30 -37.85 -13.60
CA LEU A 330 22.90 -38.21 -12.33
C LEU A 330 23.91 -39.38 -12.44
N GLU A 331 23.63 -40.38 -13.30
CA GLU A 331 24.57 -41.45 -13.59
C GLU A 331 25.87 -40.90 -14.21
N LYS A 332 25.78 -39.97 -15.18
CA LYS A 332 26.94 -39.34 -15.82
C LYS A 332 27.78 -38.51 -14.86
N LEU A 333 27.15 -37.84 -13.92
CA LEU A 333 27.81 -37.01 -12.91
C LEU A 333 28.40 -37.85 -11.75
N GLY A 334 28.06 -39.15 -11.65
CA GLY A 334 28.42 -39.99 -10.51
C GLY A 334 27.71 -39.63 -9.23
N ASP A 335 26.51 -39.02 -9.37
CA ASP A 335 25.68 -38.56 -8.25
C ASP A 335 24.59 -39.55 -7.88
N VAL A 336 24.58 -40.72 -8.49
CA VAL A 336 23.75 -41.85 -8.10
C VAL A 336 24.64 -43.08 -7.86
N ILE A 337 24.37 -43.76 -6.77
CA ILE A 337 25.12 -44.95 -6.35
C ILE A 337 24.17 -46.07 -5.91
N VAL A 338 24.62 -47.31 -5.93
CA VAL A 338 23.90 -48.43 -5.35
C VAL A 338 24.43 -48.72 -3.94
N LYS A 339 23.57 -48.70 -2.94
CA LYS A 339 23.94 -49.04 -1.57
C LYS A 339 22.85 -49.98 -1.00
N ASN A 340 23.26 -51.17 -0.55
CA ASN A 340 22.36 -52.21 -0.01
C ASN A 340 21.19 -52.55 -0.96
N GLY A 341 21.43 -52.64 -2.26
CA GLY A 341 20.42 -52.96 -3.27
C GLY A 341 19.41 -51.82 -3.57
N LYS A 342 19.64 -50.64 -3.04
CA LYS A 342 18.83 -49.43 -3.24
C LYS A 342 19.58 -48.39 -4.04
N ILE A 343 18.84 -47.63 -4.84
CA ILE A 343 19.39 -46.49 -5.56
C ILE A 343 19.43 -45.29 -4.63
N ILE A 344 20.61 -44.75 -4.41
CA ILE A 344 20.85 -43.56 -3.57
C ILE A 344 21.38 -42.45 -4.46
N ARG A 345 20.82 -41.27 -4.38
CA ARG A 345 21.30 -40.07 -5.07
C ARG A 345 21.95 -39.09 -4.09
N LYS A 346 22.92 -38.34 -4.56
CA LYS A 346 23.41 -37.15 -3.86
C LYS A 346 22.45 -35.99 -4.11
N ILE A 347 22.18 -35.24 -3.08
CA ILE A 347 21.46 -33.96 -3.15
C ILE A 347 22.36 -32.90 -2.55
N TYR A 348 22.73 -31.95 -3.37
CA TYR A 348 23.60 -30.86 -2.98
C TYR A 348 22.77 -29.75 -2.27
N GLU A 349 23.40 -29.06 -1.31
CA GLU A 349 22.78 -28.00 -0.53
C GLU A 349 22.20 -26.88 -1.41
N ASN A 350 22.90 -26.53 -2.47
CA ASN A 350 22.48 -25.51 -3.44
C ASN A 350 21.44 -25.97 -4.48
N GLU A 351 21.13 -27.27 -4.54
CA GLU A 351 20.16 -27.86 -5.47
C GLU A 351 18.85 -28.28 -4.77
N GLU A 352 18.79 -28.12 -3.46
CA GLU A 352 17.61 -28.55 -2.71
C GLU A 352 16.42 -27.65 -3.04
N SER A 353 15.29 -28.26 -3.32
CA SER A 353 14.05 -27.54 -3.60
C SER A 353 13.54 -26.83 -2.35
N ASN A 354 13.22 -25.57 -2.51
CA ASN A 354 12.53 -24.77 -1.52
C ASN A 354 11.18 -25.38 -1.13
N GLU A 355 10.67 -25.04 0.04
CA GLU A 355 9.31 -25.40 0.42
C GLU A 355 8.31 -24.64 -0.44
N SER A 356 7.26 -25.36 -0.88
CA SER A 356 6.16 -24.70 -1.56
C SER A 356 5.38 -23.82 -0.57
N PHE A 357 4.94 -22.68 -1.03
CA PHE A 357 4.03 -21.84 -0.28
C PHE A 357 2.66 -22.52 -0.17
N TYR A 358 2.19 -22.77 1.05
CA TYR A 358 0.90 -23.38 1.31
C TYR A 358 -0.13 -22.33 1.73
N PRO A 359 -1.26 -22.20 1.02
CA PRO A 359 -2.28 -21.19 1.33
C PRO A 359 -3.15 -21.53 2.53
N LEU A 360 -2.88 -22.63 3.22
CA LEU A 360 -3.63 -23.07 4.40
C LEU A 360 -2.73 -23.01 5.64
N TRP A 361 -2.97 -22.02 6.49
CA TRP A 361 -2.20 -21.80 7.71
C TRP A 361 -3.03 -22.21 8.94
N ILE A 362 -3.17 -23.52 9.13
CA ILE A 362 -3.86 -24.12 10.27
C ILE A 362 -2.84 -24.50 11.33
N ASN A 363 -3.10 -24.14 12.57
CA ASN A 363 -2.37 -24.60 13.77
C ASN A 363 -0.85 -24.39 13.78
N PHE A 364 -0.34 -23.44 13.02
CA PHE A 364 1.05 -23.03 13.14
C PHE A 364 1.18 -21.81 14.06
N SER A 365 0.50 -21.88 15.23
CA SER A 365 0.53 -20.80 16.23
C SER A 365 1.95 -20.36 16.57
N ASP A 366 2.90 -21.31 16.56
CA ASP A 366 4.31 -21.01 16.82
C ASP A 366 5.03 -20.34 15.65
N SER A 367 4.47 -20.44 14.41
CA SER A 367 5.10 -19.91 13.19
C SER A 367 4.42 -18.68 12.63
N TYR A 368 3.11 -18.52 12.82
CA TYR A 368 2.32 -17.43 12.21
C TYR A 368 1.52 -16.62 13.23
N GLY A 369 1.50 -17.05 14.47
CA GLY A 369 0.79 -16.38 15.55
C GLY A 369 -0.74 -16.46 15.44
N THR A 370 -1.40 -15.94 16.45
CA THR A 370 -2.86 -15.79 16.57
C THR A 370 -3.21 -14.36 16.97
N SER A 371 -4.50 -14.02 16.98
CA SER A 371 -4.93 -12.71 17.50
C SER A 371 -4.57 -12.51 18.97
N GLU A 372 -4.50 -13.60 19.76
CA GLU A 372 -4.06 -13.54 21.17
C GLU A 372 -2.56 -13.22 21.29
N THR A 373 -1.71 -13.82 20.43
CA THR A 373 -0.27 -13.51 20.43
C THR A 373 -0.04 -12.08 19.97
N GLY A 374 -0.78 -11.61 18.96
CA GLY A 374 -0.74 -10.22 18.52
C GLY A 374 -1.08 -9.22 19.63
N LYS A 375 -2.16 -9.50 20.40
CA LYS A 375 -2.53 -8.68 21.58
C LYS A 375 -1.48 -8.72 22.67
N ALA A 376 -0.93 -9.91 22.95
CA ALA A 376 0.10 -10.06 23.98
C ALA A 376 1.36 -9.25 23.64
N LEU A 377 1.80 -9.31 22.37
CA LEU A 377 2.94 -8.53 21.89
C LEU A 377 2.66 -7.02 21.94
N LEU A 378 1.45 -6.57 21.53
CA LEU A 378 1.08 -5.16 21.62
C LEU A 378 1.13 -4.66 23.08
N ARG A 379 0.59 -5.46 24.03
CA ARG A 379 0.68 -5.13 25.47
C ARG A 379 2.12 -5.07 25.96
N GLU A 380 2.97 -5.97 25.52
CA GLU A 380 4.40 -5.96 25.85
C GLU A 380 5.07 -4.68 25.36
N ILE A 381 4.86 -4.31 24.10
CA ILE A 381 5.45 -3.12 23.47
C ILE A 381 4.97 -1.83 24.16
N LEU A 382 3.68 -1.71 24.44
CA LEU A 382 3.11 -0.50 25.06
C LEU A 382 3.32 -0.46 26.59
N GLY A 383 3.54 -1.62 27.24
CA GLY A 383 3.69 -1.72 28.68
C GLY A 383 2.38 -1.56 29.48
N ASN A 384 1.21 -1.60 28.81
CA ASN A 384 -0.11 -1.44 29.40
C ASN A 384 -1.21 -2.11 28.58
N GLU A 385 -2.44 -2.13 29.11
CA GLU A 385 -3.62 -2.57 28.35
C GLU A 385 -3.95 -1.54 27.26
N HIS A 386 -4.42 -2.02 26.12
CA HIS A 386 -4.57 -1.22 24.91
C HIS A 386 -5.99 -1.18 24.33
N GLY A 387 -6.93 -2.00 24.84
CA GLY A 387 -8.35 -1.98 24.45
C GLY A 387 -8.69 -2.54 23.07
N PHE A 388 -7.73 -2.96 22.26
CA PHE A 388 -8.03 -3.62 20.97
C PHE A 388 -8.60 -5.02 21.19
N GLU A 389 -9.73 -5.32 20.55
CA GLU A 389 -10.34 -6.65 20.62
C GLU A 389 -9.58 -7.69 19.81
N THR A 390 -9.03 -7.30 18.68
CA THR A 390 -8.22 -8.13 17.78
C THR A 390 -6.97 -7.37 17.34
N VAL A 391 -5.84 -8.06 17.26
CA VAL A 391 -4.57 -7.53 16.73
C VAL A 391 -3.93 -8.60 15.90
N LYS A 392 -3.60 -8.30 14.65
CA LYS A 392 -2.90 -9.24 13.78
C LYS A 392 -1.49 -9.54 14.35
N PRO A 393 -1.05 -10.80 14.36
CA PRO A 393 0.31 -11.14 14.76
C PRO A 393 1.32 -10.63 13.72
N VAL A 394 2.47 -10.19 14.21
CA VAL A 394 3.55 -9.66 13.37
C VAL A 394 4.11 -10.74 12.45
N GLU A 395 4.20 -11.97 12.95
CA GLU A 395 4.73 -13.14 12.24
C GLU A 395 3.93 -13.46 10.96
N LEU A 396 2.61 -13.27 11.00
CA LEU A 396 1.75 -13.43 9.83
C LEU A 396 2.13 -12.47 8.71
N ILE A 397 2.26 -11.18 9.04
CA ILE A 397 2.57 -10.14 8.07
C ILE A 397 4.02 -10.26 7.59
N GLU A 398 4.96 -10.57 8.49
CA GLU A 398 6.37 -10.79 8.16
C GLU A 398 6.55 -11.91 7.13
N LYS A 399 5.81 -13.02 7.27
CA LYS A 399 5.82 -14.11 6.28
C LYS A 399 5.33 -13.65 4.90
N LEU A 400 4.26 -12.86 4.85
CA LEU A 400 3.77 -12.29 3.59
C LEU A 400 4.83 -11.36 2.97
N ILE A 401 5.44 -10.49 3.77
CA ILE A 401 6.51 -9.60 3.32
C ILE A 401 7.67 -10.41 2.75
N PHE A 402 8.14 -11.44 3.43
CA PHE A 402 9.23 -12.29 2.97
C PHE A 402 8.94 -12.93 1.60
N HIS A 403 7.76 -13.53 1.45
CA HIS A 403 7.43 -14.28 0.23
C HIS A 403 7.20 -13.38 -0.99
N PHE A 404 6.69 -12.17 -0.78
CA PHE A 404 6.11 -11.36 -1.86
C PHE A 404 6.82 -10.02 -2.11
N THR A 405 7.87 -9.71 -1.35
CA THR A 405 8.65 -8.48 -1.53
C THR A 405 10.15 -8.75 -1.52
N ASN A 406 10.88 -7.84 -2.13
CA ASN A 406 12.35 -7.84 -2.19
C ASN A 406 12.93 -6.63 -1.43
N ASP A 407 14.25 -6.45 -1.53
CA ASP A 407 14.93 -5.30 -0.97
C ASP A 407 14.43 -3.98 -1.61
N ASN A 408 14.35 -2.92 -0.81
CA ASN A 408 13.87 -1.58 -1.21
C ASN A 408 12.39 -1.48 -1.65
N ASP A 409 11.63 -2.57 -1.60
CA ASP A 409 10.21 -2.56 -1.95
C ASP A 409 9.38 -1.78 -0.92
N ILE A 410 8.28 -1.15 -1.39
CA ILE A 410 7.33 -0.42 -0.56
C ILE A 410 6.17 -1.34 -0.17
N VAL A 411 5.93 -1.44 1.14
CA VAL A 411 4.78 -2.11 1.75
C VAL A 411 3.79 -1.06 2.26
N MET A 412 2.54 -1.12 1.82
CA MET A 412 1.51 -0.15 2.20
C MET A 412 0.38 -0.81 2.99
N ASP A 413 -0.10 -0.13 4.02
CA ASP A 413 -1.29 -0.49 4.77
C ASP A 413 -2.13 0.77 5.03
N PHE A 414 -3.30 0.86 4.36
CA PHE A 414 -4.17 2.03 4.52
C PHE A 414 -5.36 1.78 5.47
N PHE A 415 -5.29 0.69 6.25
CA PHE A 415 -6.08 0.46 7.45
C PHE A 415 -5.13 0.13 8.61
N GLY A 416 -4.22 1.04 8.92
CA GLY A 416 -3.05 0.82 9.78
C GLY A 416 -3.34 0.23 11.17
N GLY A 417 -4.54 0.46 11.72
CA GLY A 417 -4.99 -0.11 12.98
C GLY A 417 -3.97 0.08 14.11
N ALA A 418 -3.51 -1.03 14.68
CA ALA A 418 -2.48 -0.99 15.72
C ALA A 418 -1.03 -0.86 15.19
N GLY A 419 -0.78 -0.72 13.87
CA GLY A 419 0.55 -0.56 13.29
C GLY A 419 1.35 -1.88 13.15
N THR A 420 0.67 -3.01 13.01
CA THR A 420 1.32 -4.33 12.90
C THR A 420 2.21 -4.42 11.66
N THR A 421 1.76 -3.87 10.54
CA THR A 421 2.48 -3.93 9.26
C THR A 421 3.83 -3.21 9.34
N ALA A 422 3.91 -2.04 9.96
CA ALA A 422 5.18 -1.32 10.16
C ALA A 422 6.16 -2.13 11.03
N HIS A 423 5.67 -2.72 12.13
CA HIS A 423 6.47 -3.60 12.99
C HIS A 423 7.01 -4.82 12.21
N ALA A 424 6.17 -5.44 11.36
CA ALA A 424 6.58 -6.57 10.54
C ALA A 424 7.64 -6.18 9.48
N VAL A 425 7.57 -4.96 8.92
CA VAL A 425 8.61 -4.45 8.01
C VAL A 425 9.94 -4.30 8.74
N PHE A 426 9.97 -3.74 9.95
CA PHE A 426 11.19 -3.65 10.74
C PHE A 426 11.81 -5.02 11.03
N ASN A 427 11.00 -5.98 11.51
CA ASN A 427 11.47 -7.36 11.73
C ASN A 427 12.03 -7.99 10.45
N SER A 428 11.30 -7.85 9.35
CA SER A 428 11.71 -8.38 8.05
C SER A 428 13.05 -7.80 7.59
N ASN A 429 13.27 -6.49 7.80
CA ASN A 429 14.53 -5.84 7.44
C ASN A 429 15.71 -6.39 8.25
N VAL A 430 15.52 -6.65 9.56
CA VAL A 430 16.56 -7.24 10.41
C VAL A 430 16.81 -8.70 10.07
N ASN A 431 15.74 -9.49 9.86
CA ASN A 431 15.85 -10.93 9.67
C ASN A 431 16.43 -11.30 8.29
N TYR A 432 16.22 -10.46 7.28
CA TYR A 432 16.62 -10.73 5.90
C TYR A 432 17.65 -9.72 5.37
N SER A 433 18.15 -8.80 6.21
CA SER A 433 19.14 -7.77 5.86
C SER A 433 18.72 -6.96 4.63
N THR A 434 17.52 -6.37 4.71
CA THR A 434 16.90 -5.60 3.63
C THR A 434 16.51 -4.21 4.11
N SER A 435 16.16 -3.33 3.17
CA SER A 435 15.77 -1.93 3.38
C SER A 435 14.36 -1.65 2.84
N ARG A 436 13.40 -2.54 3.12
CA ARG A 436 11.99 -2.35 2.76
C ARG A 436 11.42 -1.14 3.49
N LYS A 437 10.52 -0.43 2.84
CA LYS A 437 9.88 0.79 3.33
C LYS A 437 8.41 0.55 3.57
N PHE A 438 7.81 1.34 4.46
CA PHE A 438 6.36 1.28 4.65
C PHE A 438 5.67 2.62 4.45
N ILE A 439 4.39 2.54 4.07
CA ILE A 439 3.42 3.64 4.09
C ILE A 439 2.21 3.17 4.89
N ILE A 440 2.01 3.72 6.08
CA ILE A 440 0.86 3.41 6.93
C ILE A 440 -0.10 4.59 6.90
N VAL A 441 -1.39 4.32 6.68
CA VAL A 441 -2.45 5.32 6.79
C VAL A 441 -3.39 4.94 7.92
N GLN A 442 -3.64 5.88 8.84
CA GLN A 442 -4.55 5.68 9.96
C GLN A 442 -5.38 6.94 10.22
N ILE A 443 -6.70 6.75 10.29
CA ILE A 443 -7.60 7.84 10.69
C ILE A 443 -7.41 8.16 12.18
N PRO A 444 -7.43 9.45 12.59
CA PRO A 444 -7.42 9.85 14.00
C PRO A 444 -8.81 9.60 14.64
N GLU A 445 -9.15 8.32 14.82
CA GLU A 445 -10.36 7.90 15.52
C GLU A 445 -10.23 8.17 17.01
N ALA A 446 -11.20 8.90 17.57
CA ALA A 446 -11.23 9.23 18.98
C ALA A 446 -11.45 7.97 19.85
N THR A 447 -10.67 7.81 20.89
CA THR A 447 -10.81 6.68 21.82
C THR A 447 -12.03 6.87 22.72
N ALA A 448 -12.82 5.81 22.93
CA ALA A 448 -14.00 5.89 23.79
C ALA A 448 -13.60 6.27 25.22
N LYS A 449 -14.29 7.26 25.80
CA LYS A 449 -14.05 7.71 27.19
C LYS A 449 -14.13 6.53 28.16
N GLY A 450 -13.05 6.31 28.92
CA GLY A 450 -12.96 5.21 29.87
C GLY A 450 -12.58 3.85 29.28
N SER A 451 -12.33 3.75 27.99
CA SER A 451 -11.68 2.58 27.40
C SER A 451 -10.25 2.40 27.94
N ASP A 452 -9.67 1.22 27.79
CA ASP A 452 -8.31 0.98 28.25
C ASP A 452 -7.29 1.79 27.45
N THR A 453 -7.54 2.01 26.14
CA THR A 453 -6.75 2.92 25.30
C THR A 453 -6.77 4.35 25.84
N ASN A 454 -7.96 4.87 26.21
CA ASN A 454 -8.10 6.21 26.76
C ASN A 454 -7.46 6.34 28.14
N LYS A 455 -7.61 5.33 29.02
CA LYS A 455 -6.92 5.27 30.33
C LYS A 455 -5.40 5.21 30.20
N ALA A 456 -4.89 4.62 29.13
CA ALA A 456 -3.46 4.58 28.81
C ALA A 456 -2.91 5.94 28.34
N GLY A 457 -3.77 6.93 28.11
CA GLY A 457 -3.39 8.30 27.77
C GLY A 457 -3.49 8.64 26.29
N TYR A 458 -4.00 7.74 25.44
CA TYR A 458 -4.19 7.99 24.02
C TYR A 458 -5.58 8.59 23.77
N GLY A 459 -5.63 9.79 23.22
CA GLY A 459 -6.88 10.46 22.79
C GLY A 459 -7.39 9.89 21.48
N PHE A 460 -6.49 9.48 20.60
CA PHE A 460 -6.78 8.93 19.28
C PHE A 460 -6.06 7.59 19.04
N ILE A 461 -6.65 6.74 18.19
CA ILE A 461 -6.05 5.46 17.80
C ILE A 461 -4.71 5.69 17.07
N SER A 462 -4.62 6.73 16.23
CA SER A 462 -3.39 7.08 15.51
C SER A 462 -2.21 7.40 16.44
N GLU A 463 -2.45 7.95 17.64
CA GLU A 463 -1.42 8.20 18.65
C GLU A 463 -0.83 6.89 19.17
N LEU A 464 -1.70 5.92 19.50
CA LEU A 464 -1.27 4.58 19.93
C LEU A 464 -0.47 3.89 18.81
N THR A 465 -0.94 4.01 17.56
CA THR A 465 -0.26 3.40 16.41
C THR A 465 1.16 3.94 16.26
N LYS A 466 1.34 5.26 16.31
CA LYS A 466 2.66 5.93 16.23
C LYS A 466 3.57 5.50 17.42
N ASP A 467 3.03 5.47 18.63
CA ASP A 467 3.80 5.06 19.83
C ASP A 467 4.24 3.59 19.74
N ARG A 468 3.35 2.69 19.28
CA ARG A 468 3.73 1.30 19.02
C ARG A 468 4.86 1.19 18.01
N ILE A 469 4.76 1.87 16.87
CA ILE A 469 5.79 1.80 15.81
C ILE A 469 7.13 2.29 16.37
N GLY A 470 7.15 3.42 17.06
CA GLY A 470 8.36 3.97 17.66
C GLY A 470 8.99 3.07 18.72
N ARG A 471 8.18 2.46 19.59
CA ARG A 471 8.67 1.51 20.62
C ARG A 471 9.13 0.19 20.01
N ALA A 472 8.43 -0.33 19.00
CA ALA A 472 8.83 -1.54 18.30
C ALA A 472 10.20 -1.37 17.63
N GLY A 473 10.42 -0.25 16.92
CA GLY A 473 11.73 0.05 16.33
C GLY A 473 12.85 0.08 17.36
N LYS A 474 12.67 0.76 18.50
CA LYS A 474 13.66 0.81 19.59
C LYS A 474 13.95 -0.57 20.17
N LYS A 475 12.88 -1.35 20.47
CA LYS A 475 13.03 -2.72 21.00
C LYS A 475 13.79 -3.61 20.02
N ILE A 476 13.52 -3.53 18.72
CA ILE A 476 14.23 -4.30 17.70
C ILE A 476 15.72 -3.96 17.69
N LEU A 477 16.11 -2.69 17.81
CA LEU A 477 17.52 -2.31 17.93
C LEU A 477 18.16 -2.89 19.19
N GLU A 478 17.47 -2.83 20.32
CA GLU A 478 17.96 -3.36 21.61
C GLU A 478 18.12 -4.89 21.55
N ASP A 479 17.11 -5.61 21.02
CA ASP A 479 17.09 -7.07 20.94
C ASP A 479 18.12 -7.64 19.94
N ASN A 480 18.62 -6.82 19.01
CA ASN A 480 19.58 -7.21 17.97
C ASN A 480 20.88 -6.40 18.03
N ALA A 481 21.23 -5.83 19.18
CA ALA A 481 22.38 -4.95 19.33
C ALA A 481 23.74 -5.61 18.99
N ASP A 482 23.81 -6.93 18.95
CA ASP A 482 24.96 -7.74 18.59
C ASP A 482 25.07 -8.05 17.09
N LYS A 483 24.08 -7.68 16.28
CA LYS A 483 24.11 -7.87 14.82
C LYS A 483 24.88 -6.76 14.14
N ASP A 484 25.80 -7.13 13.26
CA ASP A 484 26.56 -6.18 12.43
C ASP A 484 25.60 -5.37 11.53
N GLY A 485 25.76 -4.03 11.52
CA GLY A 485 25.00 -3.13 10.68
C GLY A 485 23.62 -2.76 11.20
N ILE A 486 23.23 -3.20 12.39
CA ILE A 486 21.92 -2.91 13.00
C ILE A 486 21.72 -1.40 13.21
N GLU A 487 22.80 -0.64 13.42
CA GLU A 487 22.79 0.80 13.57
C GLU A 487 22.31 1.55 12.32
N ASN A 488 22.34 0.89 11.17
CA ASN A 488 21.88 1.43 9.88
C ASN A 488 20.40 1.13 9.60
N LEU A 489 19.73 0.36 10.46
CA LEU A 489 18.31 0.07 10.31
C LEU A 489 17.48 1.35 10.42
N ASP A 490 16.69 1.66 9.40
CA ASP A 490 15.72 2.75 9.45
C ASP A 490 14.52 2.34 10.31
N ILE A 491 14.51 2.77 11.58
CA ILE A 491 13.39 2.63 12.52
C ILE A 491 12.52 3.89 12.60
N GLY A 492 12.85 4.90 11.79
CA GLY A 492 12.12 6.16 11.73
C GLY A 492 10.82 6.03 10.94
N PHE A 493 10.02 7.08 11.03
CA PHE A 493 8.88 7.33 10.15
C PHE A 493 8.53 8.81 10.18
N ARG A 494 8.14 9.33 9.00
CA ARG A 494 7.70 10.70 8.81
C ARG A 494 6.21 10.79 8.94
N VAL A 495 5.70 11.58 9.90
CA VAL A 495 4.26 11.80 10.09
C VAL A 495 3.80 12.95 9.18
N LEU A 496 2.79 12.67 8.38
CA LEU A 496 2.11 13.62 7.52
C LEU A 496 0.61 13.62 7.87
N LYS A 497 0.03 14.81 8.09
CA LYS A 497 -1.40 14.94 8.42
C LYS A 497 -2.18 15.46 7.23
N ILE A 498 -3.31 14.85 6.91
CA ILE A 498 -4.21 15.32 5.86
C ILE A 498 -4.91 16.59 6.38
N ASP A 499 -4.81 17.67 5.60
CA ASP A 499 -5.45 18.95 5.91
C ASP A 499 -5.99 19.60 4.62
N SER A 500 -6.74 20.67 4.77
CA SER A 500 -7.17 21.51 3.66
C SER A 500 -5.97 22.08 2.90
N SER A 501 -6.14 22.36 1.62
CA SER A 501 -5.10 22.97 0.78
C SER A 501 -4.39 24.13 1.50
N ASN A 502 -3.09 24.30 1.24
CA ASN A 502 -2.31 25.43 1.77
C ASN A 502 -2.74 26.76 1.15
N MET A 503 -3.53 26.71 0.08
CA MET A 503 -4.01 27.90 -0.61
C MET A 503 -5.36 28.35 -0.07
N LYS A 504 -5.60 29.68 -0.09
CA LYS A 504 -6.92 30.27 0.19
C LYS A 504 -7.88 29.88 -0.92
N ASP A 505 -9.15 29.59 -0.55
CA ASP A 505 -10.21 29.35 -1.51
C ASP A 505 -10.57 30.70 -2.19
N VAL A 506 -10.42 30.75 -3.49
CA VAL A 506 -10.73 31.96 -4.27
C VAL A 506 -12.16 31.82 -4.82
N TYR A 507 -13.14 32.28 -4.07
CA TYR A 507 -14.54 32.41 -4.52
C TYR A 507 -14.80 33.84 -5.01
N TYR A 508 -14.28 34.22 -6.18
CA TYR A 508 -14.63 35.50 -6.77
C TYR A 508 -15.47 35.32 -8.02
N THR A 509 -16.74 35.75 -7.92
CA THR A 509 -17.47 36.17 -9.12
C THR A 509 -16.95 37.55 -9.51
N PRO A 510 -16.78 37.85 -10.82
CA PRO A 510 -16.25 39.16 -11.28
C PRO A 510 -16.94 40.40 -10.69
N ASP A 511 -18.22 40.24 -10.26
CA ASP A 511 -19.04 41.33 -9.72
C ASP A 511 -18.88 41.55 -8.21
N ALA A 512 -18.16 40.65 -7.50
CA ALA A 512 -17.99 40.72 -6.04
C ALA A 512 -16.67 41.31 -5.56
N LEU A 513 -15.74 41.61 -6.46
CA LEU A 513 -14.39 42.16 -6.16
C LEU A 513 -14.47 43.60 -5.62
N LYS A 514 -14.17 43.79 -4.34
CA LYS A 514 -13.93 45.11 -3.73
C LYS A 514 -12.45 45.43 -3.74
N GLN A 515 -12.11 46.74 -3.76
CA GLN A 515 -10.72 47.20 -3.78
C GLN A 515 -9.89 46.75 -2.56
N ALA A 516 -10.53 46.45 -1.44
CA ALA A 516 -9.88 45.84 -0.25
C ALA A 516 -9.47 44.37 -0.49
N ASP A 517 -10.18 43.66 -1.34
CA ASP A 517 -9.91 42.25 -1.65
C ASP A 517 -8.69 42.08 -2.58
N MET A 518 -8.28 43.18 -3.29
CA MET A 518 -7.10 43.18 -4.15
C MET A 518 -5.79 43.08 -3.36
N LEU A 519 -5.74 43.56 -2.12
CA LEU A 519 -4.59 43.41 -1.24
C LEU A 519 -4.52 42.00 -0.61
N ASP A 520 -5.66 41.39 -0.39
CA ASP A 520 -5.77 39.99 0.09
C ASP A 520 -5.46 38.95 -1.00
N LEU A 521 -5.63 39.34 -2.27
CA LEU A 521 -5.21 38.58 -3.45
C LEU A 521 -3.66 38.52 -3.61
N ALA A 522 -2.92 39.38 -2.93
CA ALA A 522 -1.45 39.37 -2.94
C ALA A 522 -0.84 38.17 -2.19
N SER A 523 -1.62 37.52 -1.33
CA SER A 523 -1.19 36.28 -0.67
C SER A 523 -2.28 35.21 -0.79
N ASN A 524 -2.09 34.30 -1.74
CA ASN A 524 -2.93 33.14 -1.96
C ASN A 524 -2.68 31.99 -0.96
N ILE A 525 -1.70 32.14 -0.06
CA ILE A 525 -1.32 31.14 0.95
C ILE A 525 -2.04 31.46 2.26
N LYS A 526 -2.55 30.44 2.95
CA LYS A 526 -3.14 30.56 4.29
C LYS A 526 -2.08 31.01 5.31
N GLU A 527 -2.49 31.82 6.30
CA GLU A 527 -1.57 32.44 7.25
C GLU A 527 -0.89 31.46 8.21
N ASP A 528 -1.54 30.33 8.49
CA ASP A 528 -1.07 29.28 9.39
C ASP A 528 -0.15 28.26 8.71
N ARG A 529 0.29 28.50 7.48
CA ARG A 529 1.12 27.58 6.70
C ARG A 529 2.60 27.97 6.78
N THR A 530 3.42 26.95 7.05
CA THR A 530 4.88 27.04 7.13
C THR A 530 5.54 26.83 5.76
N SER A 531 6.81 27.17 5.65
CA SER A 531 7.61 26.87 4.44
C SER A 531 7.68 25.36 4.15
N GLU A 532 7.67 24.54 5.16
CA GLU A 532 7.69 23.08 5.02
C GLU A 532 6.34 22.52 4.53
N ASP A 533 5.21 23.11 4.96
CA ASP A 533 3.87 22.78 4.42
C ASP A 533 3.83 23.04 2.90
N LEU A 534 4.44 24.15 2.44
CA LEU A 534 4.52 24.48 1.03
C LEU A 534 5.45 23.54 0.27
N LEU A 535 6.57 23.12 0.87
CA LEU A 535 7.47 22.14 0.27
C LEU A 535 6.74 20.82 -0.01
N PHE A 536 6.02 20.28 0.97
CA PHE A 536 5.27 19.03 0.79
C PHE A 536 4.14 19.18 -0.22
N GLN A 537 3.47 20.33 -0.30
CA GLN A 537 2.50 20.63 -1.36
C GLN A 537 3.15 20.56 -2.75
N VAL A 538 4.35 21.14 -2.90
CA VAL A 538 5.10 21.10 -4.17
C VAL A 538 5.53 19.67 -4.50
N MET A 539 6.00 18.90 -3.52
CA MET A 539 6.36 17.50 -3.73
C MET A 539 5.16 16.67 -4.20
N LEU A 540 3.98 16.89 -3.62
CA LEU A 540 2.73 16.27 -4.07
C LEU A 540 2.40 16.65 -5.52
N ASP A 541 2.42 17.94 -5.86
CA ASP A 541 2.03 18.44 -7.18
C ASP A 541 3.01 17.99 -8.28
N TRP A 542 4.27 17.78 -7.95
CA TRP A 542 5.29 17.34 -8.90
C TRP A 542 5.54 15.83 -8.91
N GLY A 543 4.75 15.04 -8.18
CA GLY A 543 4.86 13.58 -8.14
C GLY A 543 6.17 13.07 -7.55
N LEU A 544 6.79 13.84 -6.64
CA LEU A 544 7.99 13.42 -5.94
C LEU A 544 7.63 12.53 -4.75
N GLU A 545 8.42 11.50 -4.50
CA GLU A 545 8.19 10.65 -3.32
C GLU A 545 8.35 11.47 -2.03
N LEU A 546 7.37 11.33 -1.14
CA LEU A 546 7.32 12.11 0.10
C LEU A 546 8.34 11.62 1.16
N SER A 547 8.98 10.50 0.89
CA SER A 547 10.05 9.90 1.70
C SER A 547 11.46 10.34 1.29
N LEU A 548 11.60 11.12 0.22
CA LEU A 548 12.91 11.60 -0.21
C LEU A 548 13.62 12.40 0.89
N PRO A 549 14.96 12.27 1.02
CA PRO A 549 15.73 12.99 2.03
C PRO A 549 15.65 14.49 1.79
N ILE A 550 15.49 15.25 2.87
CA ILE A 550 15.37 16.69 2.87
C ILE A 550 16.53 17.27 3.67
N GLU A 551 17.35 18.10 3.03
CA GLU A 551 18.40 18.87 3.68
C GLU A 551 17.97 20.34 3.79
N ARG A 552 18.14 20.92 4.98
CA ARG A 552 17.92 22.36 5.20
C ARG A 552 19.24 23.10 5.22
N LYS A 553 19.38 24.11 4.38
CA LYS A 553 20.56 24.99 4.34
C LYS A 553 20.16 26.43 4.63
N THR A 554 21.07 27.17 5.23
CA THR A 554 20.95 28.62 5.35
C THR A 554 21.83 29.26 4.30
N ILE A 555 21.22 29.90 3.29
CA ILE A 555 21.92 30.55 2.19
C ILE A 555 21.58 32.06 2.21
N ALA A 556 22.59 32.90 2.31
CA ALA A 556 22.43 34.36 2.46
C ALA A 556 21.46 34.76 3.59
N GLY A 557 21.45 33.97 4.69
CA GLY A 557 20.59 34.20 5.84
C GLY A 557 19.14 33.73 5.66
N LYS A 558 18.81 33.01 4.58
CA LYS A 558 17.48 32.48 4.26
C LYS A 558 17.46 30.96 4.34
N GLU A 559 16.31 30.39 4.75
CA GLU A 559 16.09 28.95 4.77
C GLU A 559 15.84 28.44 3.35
N VAL A 560 16.62 27.44 2.95
CA VAL A 560 16.51 26.78 1.64
C VAL A 560 16.47 25.28 1.83
N PHE A 561 15.49 24.64 1.22
CA PHE A 561 15.29 23.19 1.26
C PHE A 561 15.88 22.55 0.01
N TYR A 562 16.64 21.47 0.20
CA TYR A 562 17.15 20.60 -0.85
C TYR A 562 16.52 19.22 -0.70
N VAL A 563 15.80 18.75 -1.71
CA VAL A 563 15.14 17.44 -1.73
C VAL A 563 15.88 16.52 -2.67
N ALA A 564 16.29 15.36 -2.20
CA ALA A 564 17.09 14.37 -2.95
C ALA A 564 18.31 15.05 -3.62
N GLY A 565 19.12 15.72 -2.83
CA GLY A 565 20.22 16.55 -3.31
C GLY A 565 19.71 17.80 -4.03
N ASN A 566 19.97 17.92 -5.33
CA ASN A 566 19.54 19.07 -6.14
C ASN A 566 18.34 18.77 -7.06
N SER A 567 17.57 17.72 -6.81
CA SER A 567 16.38 17.38 -7.62
C SER A 567 15.29 18.44 -7.52
N LEU A 568 15.08 18.96 -6.30
CA LEU A 568 14.22 20.10 -6.04
C LEU A 568 14.89 20.98 -5.00
N VAL A 569 15.00 22.29 -5.29
CA VAL A 569 15.42 23.29 -4.32
C VAL A 569 14.28 24.29 -4.11
N ALA A 570 13.95 24.59 -2.86
CA ALA A 570 12.85 25.47 -2.51
C ALA A 570 13.28 26.55 -1.52
N CYS A 571 12.85 27.80 -1.76
CA CYS A 571 12.99 28.91 -0.84
C CYS A 571 11.65 29.66 -0.77
N PHE A 572 10.96 29.57 0.37
CA PHE A 572 9.65 30.21 0.59
C PHE A 572 9.72 31.41 1.51
N ASP A 573 10.90 31.68 2.07
CA ASP A 573 11.21 32.89 2.79
C ASP A 573 11.59 34.01 1.80
N ASP A 574 11.82 35.21 2.28
CA ASP A 574 12.21 36.37 1.52
C ASP A 574 13.35 36.06 0.51
N LEU A 575 13.01 35.90 -0.77
CA LEU A 575 13.93 35.47 -1.83
C LEU A 575 14.74 36.64 -2.37
N THR A 576 16.05 36.62 -2.15
CA THR A 576 17.00 37.59 -2.65
C THR A 576 17.79 37.05 -3.84
N PHE A 577 18.38 37.95 -4.66
CA PHE A 577 19.26 37.55 -5.78
C PHE A 577 20.51 36.81 -5.29
N ASP A 578 21.01 37.11 -4.07
CA ASP A 578 22.15 36.40 -3.49
C ASP A 578 21.82 34.93 -3.26
N VAL A 579 20.59 34.62 -2.81
CA VAL A 579 20.10 33.24 -2.69
C VAL A 579 20.01 32.55 -4.06
N VAL A 580 19.46 33.26 -5.05
CA VAL A 580 19.33 32.76 -6.43
C VAL A 580 20.71 32.44 -7.02
N ASP A 581 21.68 33.32 -6.85
CA ASP A 581 23.03 33.16 -7.39
C ASP A 581 23.78 31.99 -6.74
N GLU A 582 23.60 31.78 -5.42
CA GLU A 582 24.22 30.66 -4.73
C GLU A 582 23.53 29.31 -5.09
N VAL A 583 22.20 29.27 -5.10
CA VAL A 583 21.44 28.08 -5.47
C VAL A 583 21.69 27.67 -6.93
N ALA A 584 21.81 28.63 -7.84
CA ALA A 584 22.06 28.34 -9.25
C ALA A 584 23.42 27.65 -9.50
N LYS A 585 24.42 27.81 -8.59
CA LYS A 585 25.72 27.10 -8.67
C LYS A 585 25.58 25.58 -8.47
N ASP A 586 24.55 25.17 -7.72
CA ASP A 586 24.29 23.75 -7.46
C ASP A 586 23.53 23.07 -8.63
N HIS A 587 23.17 23.83 -9.66
CA HIS A 587 22.44 23.36 -10.85
C HIS A 587 21.22 22.49 -10.51
N PRO A 588 20.23 23.00 -9.73
CA PRO A 588 19.06 22.22 -9.38
C PRO A 588 18.24 21.88 -10.64
N LEU A 589 17.64 20.69 -10.67
CA LEU A 589 16.71 20.33 -11.74
C LEU A 589 15.46 21.22 -11.69
N ARG A 590 15.00 21.54 -10.48
CA ARG A 590 13.83 22.38 -10.23
C ARG A 590 14.08 23.35 -9.09
N PHE A 591 13.62 24.59 -9.27
CA PHE A 591 13.60 25.60 -8.22
C PHE A 591 12.18 26.12 -8.01
N VAL A 592 11.76 26.24 -6.76
CA VAL A 592 10.44 26.80 -6.41
C VAL A 592 10.55 27.87 -5.32
N SER A 593 9.71 28.89 -5.44
CA SER A 593 9.51 29.91 -4.42
C SER A 593 8.04 30.32 -4.34
N ALA A 594 7.63 30.98 -3.27
CA ALA A 594 6.31 31.56 -3.15
C ALA A 594 6.28 32.97 -3.74
N GLU A 595 5.16 33.38 -4.36
CA GLU A 595 4.98 34.73 -4.86
C GLU A 595 5.16 35.78 -3.76
N LYS A 596 4.69 35.47 -2.53
CA LYS A 596 4.85 36.34 -1.35
C LYS A 596 6.31 36.58 -0.93
N ALA A 597 7.22 35.68 -1.33
CA ALA A 597 8.64 35.79 -1.03
C ALA A 597 9.38 36.78 -1.98
N ILE A 598 8.69 37.32 -2.99
CA ILE A 598 9.23 38.17 -4.02
C ILE A 598 8.65 39.58 -3.83
N HIS A 599 9.53 40.58 -3.69
CA HIS A 599 9.12 41.95 -3.36
C HIS A 599 8.47 42.73 -4.52
N LEU A 600 8.91 42.47 -5.75
CA LEU A 600 8.46 43.22 -6.93
C LEU A 600 8.11 42.25 -8.08
N ASP A 601 7.02 42.52 -8.78
CA ASP A 601 6.55 41.64 -9.88
C ASP A 601 7.59 41.42 -10.99
N HIS A 602 8.42 42.40 -11.26
CA HIS A 602 9.49 42.25 -12.26
C HIS A 602 10.63 41.34 -11.78
N ASP A 603 10.78 41.12 -10.48
CA ASP A 603 11.81 40.22 -9.95
C ASP A 603 11.53 38.77 -10.32
N LYS A 604 10.28 38.36 -10.50
CA LYS A 604 9.94 37.02 -11.00
C LYS A 604 10.59 36.75 -12.37
N THR A 605 10.53 37.74 -13.26
CA THR A 605 11.15 37.63 -14.58
C THR A 605 12.68 37.65 -14.46
N ASN A 606 13.22 38.55 -13.63
CA ASN A 606 14.65 38.67 -13.41
C ASN A 606 15.24 37.39 -12.79
N ILE A 607 14.56 36.74 -11.82
CA ILE A 607 14.95 35.47 -11.22
C ILE A 607 14.98 34.36 -12.27
N LYS A 608 13.94 34.26 -13.10
CA LYS A 608 13.91 33.27 -14.20
C LYS A 608 15.05 33.48 -15.19
N GLU A 609 15.30 34.70 -15.61
CA GLU A 609 16.40 35.03 -16.52
C GLU A 609 17.76 34.80 -15.86
N ARG A 610 17.88 35.03 -14.54
CA ARG A 610 19.10 34.75 -13.79
C ARG A 610 19.41 33.24 -13.74
N PHE A 611 18.42 32.39 -13.42
CA PHE A 611 18.59 30.95 -13.52
C PHE A 611 18.94 30.52 -14.94
N LYS A 612 18.28 31.05 -15.95
CA LYS A 612 18.56 30.75 -17.35
C LYS A 612 20.01 31.09 -17.79
N GLN A 613 20.61 32.10 -17.16
CA GLN A 613 22.01 32.45 -17.39
C GLN A 613 22.99 31.56 -16.63
N LEU A 614 22.68 31.23 -15.34
CA LEU A 614 23.59 30.52 -14.44
C LEU A 614 23.37 29.00 -14.41
N SER A 615 22.12 28.55 -14.60
CA SER A 615 21.72 27.16 -14.62
C SER A 615 20.57 26.96 -15.63
N PRO A 616 20.88 26.93 -16.94
CA PRO A 616 19.87 26.96 -18.01
C PRO A 616 18.90 25.80 -18.01
N ASP A 617 19.27 24.66 -17.43
CA ASP A 617 18.45 23.45 -17.35
C ASP A 617 17.49 23.45 -16.14
N THR A 618 17.57 24.46 -15.25
CA THR A 618 16.70 24.57 -14.07
C THR A 618 15.29 25.03 -14.44
N GLU A 619 14.27 24.22 -14.12
CA GLU A 619 12.88 24.64 -14.23
C GLU A 619 12.51 25.51 -13.00
N VAL A 620 12.10 26.76 -13.23
CA VAL A 620 11.76 27.73 -12.17
C VAL A 620 10.25 27.97 -12.13
N LYS A 621 9.63 27.70 -10.96
CA LYS A 621 8.20 27.96 -10.71
C LYS A 621 7.97 28.81 -9.46
N PHE A 622 6.82 29.49 -9.44
CA PHE A 622 6.34 30.25 -8.29
C PHE A 622 4.94 29.77 -7.91
N LEU A 623 4.70 29.63 -6.58
CA LEU A 623 3.41 29.28 -5.98
C LEU A 623 2.49 30.50 -5.95
#